data_1920f9467702852280bc525863ffa654
#
_entry.id   1920f9467702852280bc525863ffa654
#
_cell.length_a   1.000
_cell.length_b   1.000
_cell.length_c   1.000
_cell.angle_alpha   90.00
_cell.angle_beta   90.00
_cell.angle_gamma   90.00
#
_symmetry.space_group_name_H-M   'P 1'
#
loop_
_entity.id
_entity.type
_entity.pdbx_description
1 polymer ?
#
loop_
_entity_poly.entity_id
_entity_poly.type
_entity_poly.pdbx_seq_one_letter_code
_entity_poly.pdbx_strand_id
1 'polypeptide(L)'
;MKNILMTIKDCDTATITSPIVEKTLELASYRSSRVHIIHVAPPPRDPPYNIDSKMLRREIASELRHEHNCLQNLSKCMQDMNINATALLVRGSIINMVLHESERLAVDLIIIGRHRHGPLYSALMDGTDKGILAKSSCPIMFVPV
;
A
#
# COMPACT_ATOMS: atom_id res chain seq x y z
N MET A 1 18.51 7.27 -3.15
CA MET A 1 17.13 6.80 -2.85
C MET A 1 16.51 7.76 -1.84
N LYS A 2 15.63 8.64 -2.31
CA LYS A 2 15.00 9.67 -1.48
C LYS A 2 13.59 9.30 -1.04
N ASN A 3 12.84 8.61 -1.89
CA ASN A 3 11.44 8.28 -1.67
C ASN A 3 11.19 6.79 -1.91
N ILE A 4 10.60 6.13 -0.93
CA ILE A 4 10.21 4.72 -0.99
C ILE A 4 8.68 4.66 -0.88
N LEU A 5 8.04 3.89 -1.75
CA LEU A 5 6.62 3.58 -1.65
C LEU A 5 6.46 2.15 -1.16
N MET A 6 5.90 1.99 0.03
CA MET A 6 5.63 0.69 0.63
C MET A 6 4.14 0.37 0.55
N THR A 7 3.78 -0.75 -0.07
CA THR A 7 2.38 -1.17 -0.15
C THR A 7 2.00 -2.03 1.05
N ILE A 8 0.85 -1.75 1.64
CA ILE A 8 0.27 -2.54 2.72
C ILE A 8 -1.09 -3.05 2.26
N LYS A 9 -1.30 -4.36 2.35
CA LYS A 9 -2.56 -4.99 1.98
C LYS A 9 -3.56 -4.93 3.13
N ASP A 10 -3.17 -5.44 4.28
CA ASP A 10 -3.98 -5.45 5.49
C ASP A 10 -3.21 -4.77 6.60
N CYS A 11 -3.83 -3.85 7.28
CA CYS A 11 -3.22 -3.13 8.38
C CYS A 11 -3.85 -3.54 9.70
N ASP A 12 -3.04 -4.00 10.63
CA ASP A 12 -3.43 -4.33 12.00
C ASP A 12 -2.28 -4.02 12.98
N THR A 13 -2.45 -4.36 14.24
CA THR A 13 -1.44 -4.09 15.26
C THR A 13 -0.13 -4.85 15.04
N ALA A 14 -0.17 -5.97 14.32
CA ALA A 14 1.02 -6.78 14.01
C ALA A 14 1.78 -6.26 12.78
N THR A 15 1.23 -5.32 12.02
CA THR A 15 1.83 -4.84 10.78
C THR A 15 3.22 -4.23 11.01
N ILE A 16 3.42 -3.54 12.14
CA ILE A 16 4.73 -2.91 12.46
C ILE A 16 5.88 -3.93 12.55
N THR A 17 5.59 -5.17 12.87
CA THR A 17 6.58 -6.25 12.96
C THR A 17 6.60 -7.13 11.71
N SER A 18 5.85 -6.77 10.68
CA SER A 18 5.80 -7.55 9.43
C SER A 18 7.12 -7.45 8.65
N PRO A 19 7.46 -8.49 7.87
CA PRO A 19 8.70 -8.50 7.09
C PRO A 19 8.83 -7.32 6.14
N ILE A 20 7.73 -6.85 5.56
CA ILE A 20 7.76 -5.71 4.63
C ILE A 20 8.12 -4.41 5.35
N VAL A 21 7.58 -4.19 6.55
CA VAL A 21 7.91 -3.00 7.35
C VAL A 21 9.35 -3.06 7.83
N GLU A 22 9.78 -4.22 8.31
CA GLU A 22 11.16 -4.43 8.76
C GLU A 22 12.17 -4.13 7.65
N LYS A 23 11.94 -4.66 6.45
CA LYS A 23 12.81 -4.41 5.30
C LYS A 23 12.78 -2.94 4.88
N THR A 24 11.62 -2.32 4.91
CA THR A 24 11.48 -0.90 4.58
C THR A 24 12.22 -0.01 5.57
N LEU A 25 12.12 -0.30 6.87
CA LEU A 25 12.86 0.42 7.92
C LEU A 25 14.37 0.31 7.73
N GLU A 26 14.85 -0.90 7.43
CA GLU A 26 16.26 -1.14 7.15
C GLU A 26 16.76 -0.27 6.00
N LEU A 27 16.05 -0.29 4.86
CA LEU A 27 16.44 0.47 3.68
C LEU A 27 16.32 1.99 3.91
N ALA A 28 15.26 2.44 4.56
CA ALA A 28 15.03 3.86 4.80
C ALA A 28 16.07 4.45 5.77
N SER A 29 16.45 3.71 6.81
CA SER A 29 17.45 4.19 7.77
C SER A 29 18.84 4.35 7.15
N TYR A 30 19.15 3.52 6.16
CA TYR A 30 20.44 3.55 5.48
C TYR A 30 20.67 4.85 4.68
N ARG A 31 19.63 5.43 4.11
CA ARG A 31 19.70 6.58 3.21
C ARG A 31 18.91 7.78 3.67
N SER A 32 18.35 7.75 4.87
CA SER A 32 17.42 8.79 5.35
C SER A 32 16.27 9.02 4.36
N SER A 33 15.74 7.93 3.80
CA SER A 33 14.68 7.99 2.81
C SER A 33 13.35 8.35 3.45
N ARG A 34 12.51 9.06 2.70
CA ARG A 34 11.11 9.25 3.06
C ARG A 34 10.32 8.02 2.66
N VAL A 35 9.49 7.52 3.56
CA VAL A 35 8.61 6.37 3.32
C VAL A 35 7.17 6.83 3.13
N HIS A 36 6.57 6.46 2.01
CA HIS A 36 5.16 6.65 1.74
C HIS A 36 4.49 5.29 1.87
N ILE A 37 3.58 5.17 2.83
CA ILE A 37 2.82 3.93 3.08
C ILE A 37 1.52 4.06 2.30
N ILE A 38 1.25 3.12 1.41
CA ILE A 38 0.01 3.15 0.62
C ILE A 38 -0.81 1.88 0.87
N HIS A 39 -2.10 2.08 1.11
CA HIS A 39 -3.12 1.04 1.05
C HIS A 39 -4.12 1.43 -0.02
N VAL A 40 -4.37 0.52 -0.96
CA VAL A 40 -5.35 0.72 -2.03
C VAL A 40 -6.61 -0.06 -1.69
N ALA A 41 -7.65 0.67 -1.31
CA ALA A 41 -8.96 0.11 -1.07
C ALA A 41 -9.67 -0.16 -2.41
N PRO A 42 -10.58 -1.15 -2.45
CA PRO A 42 -11.36 -1.42 -3.66
C PRO A 42 -12.11 -0.18 -4.16
N PRO A 43 -12.35 -0.06 -5.47
CA PRO A 43 -13.14 1.05 -5.99
C PRO A 43 -14.57 1.01 -5.45
N PRO A 44 -15.28 2.14 -5.46
CA PRO A 44 -16.69 2.17 -5.07
C PRO A 44 -17.49 1.16 -5.90
N ARG A 45 -18.34 0.40 -5.25
CA ARG A 45 -19.20 -0.60 -5.88
C ARG A 45 -20.66 -0.30 -5.59
N ASP A 46 -21.53 -0.66 -6.54
CA ASP A 46 -22.96 -0.56 -6.33
C ASP A 46 -23.40 -1.62 -5.31
N PRO A 47 -24.37 -1.28 -4.43
CA PRO A 47 -24.88 -2.25 -3.47
C PRO A 47 -25.61 -3.39 -4.21
N PRO A 48 -25.49 -4.63 -3.70
CA PRO A 48 -26.32 -5.72 -4.20
C PRO A 48 -27.80 -5.37 -4.08
N TYR A 49 -28.62 -5.92 -4.98
CA TYR A 49 -30.05 -5.61 -5.12
C TYR A 49 -30.86 -5.68 -3.81
N ASN A 50 -30.43 -6.47 -2.84
CA ASN A 50 -31.16 -6.76 -1.59
C ASN A 50 -30.58 -6.03 -0.36
N ILE A 51 -29.60 -5.16 -0.53
CA ILE A 51 -28.94 -4.51 0.60
C ILE A 51 -29.28 -3.02 0.62
N ASP A 52 -29.65 -2.51 1.80
CA ASP A 52 -29.85 -1.09 2.03
C ASP A 52 -28.56 -0.33 1.72
N SER A 53 -28.61 0.57 0.77
CA SER A 53 -27.46 1.38 0.34
C SER A 53 -26.88 2.22 1.45
N LYS A 54 -27.70 2.68 2.42
CA LYS A 54 -27.23 3.44 3.59
C LYS A 54 -26.42 2.58 4.52
N MET A 55 -26.84 1.34 4.77
CA MET A 55 -26.08 0.41 5.61
C MET A 55 -24.75 0.07 4.97
N LEU A 56 -24.75 -0.23 3.66
CA LEU A 56 -23.51 -0.52 2.94
C LEU A 56 -22.53 0.66 2.98
N ARG A 57 -23.01 1.88 2.79
CA ARG A 57 -22.17 3.08 2.88
C ARG A 57 -21.57 3.26 4.27
N ARG A 58 -22.33 2.97 5.33
CA ARG A 58 -21.84 3.03 6.71
C ARG A 58 -20.75 2.00 6.98
N GLU A 59 -20.95 0.78 6.50
CA GLU A 59 -19.97 -0.30 6.63
C GLU A 59 -18.66 0.06 5.92
N ILE A 60 -18.75 0.49 4.66
CA ILE A 60 -17.58 0.91 3.89
C ILE A 60 -16.87 2.09 4.56
N ALA A 61 -17.62 3.08 5.02
CA ALA A 61 -17.03 4.22 5.73
C ALA A 61 -16.33 3.80 7.02
N SER A 62 -16.91 2.84 7.76
CA SER A 62 -16.31 2.29 8.96
C SER A 62 -15.01 1.55 8.66
N GLU A 63 -15.00 0.70 7.63
CA GLU A 63 -13.81 -0.02 7.19
C GLU A 63 -12.70 0.94 6.76
N LEU A 64 -13.03 1.97 5.98
CA LEU A 64 -12.07 2.96 5.52
C LEU A 64 -11.47 3.76 6.68
N ARG A 65 -12.30 4.12 7.68
CA ARG A 65 -11.80 4.79 8.89
C ARG A 65 -10.86 3.90 9.68
N HIS A 66 -11.19 2.63 9.82
CA HIS A 66 -10.33 1.65 10.51
C HIS A 66 -8.99 1.53 9.81
N GLU A 67 -8.99 1.35 8.50
CA GLU A 67 -7.77 1.27 7.70
C GLU A 67 -6.95 2.56 7.79
N HIS A 68 -7.61 3.70 7.67
CA HIS A 68 -6.95 5.00 7.79
C HIS A 68 -6.26 5.16 9.14
N ASN A 69 -6.96 4.86 10.23
CA ASN A 69 -6.41 4.96 11.58
C ASN A 69 -5.22 4.02 11.78
N CYS A 70 -5.31 2.81 11.26
CA CYS A 70 -4.23 1.85 11.34
C CYS A 70 -2.99 2.34 10.59
N LEU A 71 -3.17 2.86 9.38
CA LEU A 71 -2.07 3.42 8.57
C LEU A 71 -1.43 4.63 9.25
N GLN A 72 -2.23 5.51 9.86
CA GLN A 72 -1.71 6.65 10.60
C GLN A 72 -0.90 6.21 11.82
N ASN A 73 -1.35 5.19 12.54
CA ASN A 73 -0.62 4.61 13.66
C ASN A 73 0.69 3.99 13.20
N LEU A 74 0.69 3.29 12.06
CA LEU A 74 1.91 2.71 11.49
C LEU A 74 2.93 3.80 11.12
N SER A 75 2.47 4.86 10.45
CA SER A 75 3.35 5.97 10.09
C SER A 75 3.93 6.66 11.33
N LYS A 76 3.12 6.82 12.38
CA LYS A 76 3.58 7.38 13.65
C LYS A 76 4.61 6.50 14.32
N CYS A 77 4.42 5.18 14.34
CA CYS A 77 5.42 4.25 14.87
C CYS A 77 6.75 4.38 14.12
N MET A 78 6.71 4.51 12.81
CA MET A 78 7.92 4.72 12.01
C MET A 78 8.56 6.08 12.29
N GLN A 79 7.78 7.14 12.46
CA GLN A 79 8.26 8.46 12.85
C GLN A 79 8.95 8.42 14.22
N ASP A 80 8.42 7.67 15.17
CA ASP A 80 9.03 7.48 16.50
C ASP A 80 10.38 6.76 16.41
N MET A 81 10.65 6.05 15.30
CA MET A 81 11.94 5.44 14.99
C MET A 81 12.84 6.36 14.15
N ASN A 82 12.53 7.64 14.06
CA ASN A 82 13.23 8.63 13.25
C ASN A 82 13.19 8.37 11.73
N ILE A 83 12.15 7.70 11.26
CA ILE A 83 11.88 7.52 9.84
C ILE A 83 10.81 8.52 9.41
N ASN A 84 11.10 9.31 8.39
CA ASN A 84 10.12 10.23 7.82
C ASN A 84 9.08 9.42 7.03
N ALA A 85 7.92 9.17 7.63
CA ALA A 85 6.87 8.33 7.06
C ALA A 85 5.55 9.09 6.96
N THR A 86 4.84 8.88 5.87
CA THR A 86 3.47 9.36 5.66
C THR A 86 2.61 8.21 5.15
N ALA A 87 1.31 8.27 5.41
CA ALA A 87 0.37 7.23 5.01
C ALA A 87 -0.66 7.77 4.04
N LEU A 88 -1.00 6.95 3.06
CA LEU A 88 -1.97 7.26 2.00
C LEU A 88 -2.99 6.14 1.92
N LEU A 89 -4.26 6.50 2.01
CA LEU A 89 -5.38 5.61 1.71
C LEU A 89 -6.04 6.09 0.43
N VAL A 90 -5.96 5.27 -0.61
CA VAL A 90 -6.53 5.59 -1.92
C VAL A 90 -7.50 4.50 -2.34
N ARG A 91 -8.40 4.81 -3.24
CA ARG A 91 -9.38 3.84 -3.76
C ARG A 91 -9.21 3.69 -5.26
N GLY A 92 -9.29 2.47 -5.73
CA GLY A 92 -9.22 2.18 -7.16
C GLY A 92 -8.59 0.84 -7.47
N SER A 93 -8.14 0.68 -8.71
CA SER A 93 -7.35 -0.45 -9.13
C SER A 93 -5.97 -0.40 -8.49
N ILE A 94 -5.58 -1.46 -7.81
CA ILE A 94 -4.32 -1.54 -7.05
C ILE A 94 -3.13 -1.09 -7.91
N ILE A 95 -3.01 -1.66 -9.08
CA ILE A 95 -1.87 -1.44 -9.95
C ILE A 95 -1.82 0.00 -10.46
N ASN A 96 -2.94 0.48 -10.98
CA ASN A 96 -3.02 1.84 -11.51
C ASN A 96 -2.73 2.87 -10.41
N MET A 97 -3.24 2.65 -9.20
CA MET A 97 -3.03 3.57 -8.10
C MET A 97 -1.59 3.55 -7.58
N VAL A 98 -0.98 2.36 -7.49
CA VAL A 98 0.43 2.25 -7.07
C VAL A 98 1.34 2.96 -8.07
N LEU A 99 1.14 2.74 -9.38
CA LEU A 99 1.93 3.41 -10.41
C LEU A 99 1.69 4.91 -10.42
N HIS A 100 0.43 5.34 -10.33
CA HIS A 100 0.08 6.76 -10.29
C HIS A 100 0.75 7.47 -9.12
N GLU A 101 0.66 6.89 -7.91
CA GLU A 101 1.26 7.49 -6.73
C GLU A 101 2.80 7.43 -6.77
N SER A 102 3.37 6.39 -7.36
CA SER A 102 4.83 6.31 -7.52
C SER A 102 5.37 7.43 -8.40
N GLU A 103 4.66 7.79 -9.44
CA GLU A 103 5.01 8.92 -10.30
C GLU A 103 4.77 10.26 -9.61
N ARG A 104 3.60 10.43 -8.98
CA ARG A 104 3.24 11.66 -8.28
C ARG A 104 4.23 12.00 -7.16
N LEU A 105 4.71 11.00 -6.44
CA LEU A 105 5.61 11.17 -5.30
C LEU A 105 7.09 11.10 -5.69
N ALA A 106 7.39 10.92 -6.97
CA ALA A 106 8.76 10.75 -7.47
C ALA A 106 9.52 9.66 -6.71
N VAL A 107 8.90 8.48 -6.62
CA VAL A 107 9.41 7.34 -5.86
C VAL A 107 10.60 6.70 -6.57
N ASP A 108 11.61 6.35 -5.80
CA ASP A 108 12.82 5.69 -6.29
C ASP A 108 12.76 4.17 -6.16
N LEU A 109 11.88 3.66 -5.30
CA LEU A 109 11.71 2.24 -5.06
C LEU A 109 10.28 1.95 -4.60
N ILE A 110 9.65 0.96 -5.20
CA ILE A 110 8.37 0.41 -4.76
C ILE A 110 8.65 -0.90 -4.03
N ILE A 111 8.16 -1.04 -2.79
CA ILE A 111 8.28 -2.27 -2.01
C ILE A 111 6.91 -2.92 -1.90
N ILE A 112 6.82 -4.17 -2.32
CA ILE A 112 5.57 -4.94 -2.38
C ILE A 112 5.75 -6.23 -1.59
N GLY A 113 4.80 -6.53 -0.70
CA GLY A 113 4.73 -7.82 -0.03
C GLY A 113 4.31 -8.90 -1.00
N ARG A 114 5.09 -9.97 -1.08
CA ARG A 114 4.76 -11.12 -1.91
C ARG A 114 3.88 -12.09 -1.13
N HIS A 115 2.58 -11.90 -1.22
CA HIS A 115 1.59 -12.88 -0.79
C HIS A 115 1.35 -13.87 -1.93
N ARG A 116 1.40 -15.15 -1.66
CA ARG A 116 1.31 -16.22 -2.67
C ARG A 116 0.03 -16.15 -3.51
N HIS A 117 -1.03 -15.54 -2.98
CA HIS A 117 -2.32 -15.36 -3.66
C HIS A 117 -2.85 -13.93 -3.54
N GLY A 118 -1.97 -12.95 -3.28
CA GLY A 118 -2.37 -11.55 -3.19
C GLY A 118 -2.76 -10.98 -4.55
N PRO A 119 -3.76 -10.07 -4.60
CA PRO A 119 -4.20 -9.49 -5.88
C PRO A 119 -3.10 -8.75 -6.63
N LEU A 120 -2.23 -8.04 -5.90
CA LEU A 120 -1.13 -7.31 -6.52
C LEU A 120 -0.07 -8.26 -7.09
N TYR A 121 0.28 -9.32 -6.37
CA TYR A 121 1.22 -10.33 -6.83
C TYR A 121 0.67 -11.05 -8.06
N SER A 122 -0.58 -11.51 -8.02
CA SER A 122 -1.23 -12.17 -9.15
C SER A 122 -1.28 -11.27 -10.37
N ALA A 123 -1.65 -10.03 -10.21
CA ALA A 123 -1.71 -9.07 -11.30
C ALA A 123 -0.33 -8.80 -11.93
N LEU A 124 0.74 -8.83 -11.13
CA LEU A 124 2.10 -8.62 -11.63
C LEU A 124 2.69 -9.87 -12.29
N MET A 125 2.31 -11.07 -11.81
CA MET A 125 2.95 -12.32 -12.23
C MET A 125 2.15 -13.12 -13.25
N ASP A 126 0.82 -12.98 -13.29
CA ASP A 126 -0.04 -13.79 -14.17
C ASP A 126 -0.11 -13.29 -15.61
N GLY A 127 0.62 -12.26 -15.95
CA GLY A 127 0.81 -11.83 -17.32
C GLY A 127 -0.37 -11.17 -18.01
N THR A 128 -1.49 -10.97 -17.29
CA THR A 128 -2.64 -10.23 -17.81
C THR A 128 -2.32 -8.74 -18.00
N ASP A 129 -1.30 -8.28 -17.29
CA ASP A 129 -0.77 -6.93 -17.41
C ASP A 129 0.76 -6.95 -17.56
N LYS A 130 1.23 -7.62 -18.59
CA LYS A 130 2.67 -7.59 -18.95
C LYS A 130 3.24 -6.17 -19.04
N GLY A 131 2.35 -5.18 -19.21
CA GLY A 131 2.72 -3.80 -19.27
C GLY A 131 3.02 -3.14 -17.93
N ILE A 132 2.71 -3.75 -16.78
CA ILE A 132 2.84 -3.05 -15.50
C ILE A 132 4.28 -3.00 -15.01
N LEU A 133 4.97 -4.13 -15.03
CA LEU A 133 6.41 -4.12 -14.76
C LEU A 133 7.14 -3.25 -15.80
N ALA A 134 6.68 -3.27 -17.05
CA ALA A 134 7.22 -2.44 -18.13
C ALA A 134 6.81 -0.96 -18.00
N LYS A 135 5.69 -0.66 -17.34
CA LYS A 135 5.22 0.72 -17.14
C LYS A 135 5.81 1.37 -15.89
N SER A 136 6.40 0.61 -14.98
CA SER A 136 7.04 1.19 -13.82
C SER A 136 8.32 1.91 -14.20
N SER A 137 8.40 3.18 -13.85
CA SER A 137 9.59 4.00 -14.08
C SER A 137 10.66 3.79 -13.00
N CYS A 138 10.35 3.03 -11.96
CA CYS A 138 11.29 2.78 -10.87
C CYS A 138 11.38 1.29 -10.52
N PRO A 139 12.46 0.86 -9.85
CA PRO A 139 12.61 -0.51 -9.39
C PRO A 139 11.49 -0.95 -8.44
N ILE A 140 11.16 -2.24 -8.50
CA ILE A 140 10.19 -2.88 -7.62
C ILE A 140 10.89 -3.98 -6.84
N MET A 141 10.74 -3.98 -5.53
CA MET A 141 11.27 -5.01 -4.65
C MET A 141 10.10 -5.82 -4.07
N PHE A 142 10.18 -7.14 -4.20
CA PHE A 142 9.22 -8.05 -3.57
C PHE A 142 9.81 -8.57 -2.27
N VAL A 143 9.04 -8.45 -1.19
CA VAL A 143 9.40 -8.98 0.12
C VAL A 143 8.50 -10.16 0.44
N PRO A 144 9.04 -11.36 0.65
CA PRO A 144 8.25 -12.52 1.07
C PRO A 144 7.58 -12.29 2.42
N VAL A 145 6.32 -12.60 2.48
CA VAL A 145 5.51 -12.47 3.70
C VAL A 145 4.79 -13.77 4.03
#